data_b48dc38683b09b0ba8743c85dbd10941
#
_entry.id   b48dc38683b09b0ba8743c85dbd10941
#
_cell.length_a   1.000
_cell.length_b   1.000
_cell.length_c   1.000
_cell.angle_alpha   90.00
_cell.angle_beta   90.00
_cell.angle_gamma   90.00
#
_symmetry.space_group_name_H-M   'P 1'
#
loop_
_entity.id
_entity.type
_entity.pdbx_description
1 polymer ?
#
loop_
_entity_poly.entity_id
_entity_poly.type
_entity_poly.pdbx_seq_one_letter_code
_entity_poly.pdbx_strand_id
1 'polypeptide(L)'
;MPVDFKPLDQLLVKASKLVLLTHEKPDGDAIGSSLAMAILLEKLGKSAKVALVGPCPAQYMFLLSGHIPLNIQLEPIPTETDALLVLDTGTWNQLGVGANWLKQNPIPRVIIDHHRTQDDLGGPTIVNTAAEATASMVLDYFKHNKITPCHSAATSLFTALAFDTGWFRHSNVTSGTFQIASELVTVGADPTSIYRELHQQEPLERMHLKGLALSSLRLHNNGKIGSLKLGTRDFKEAGCSMADSEGLSDLPRQISGVKAAIALFEESPGKIRVSLRSSGDVDVGQVAEDFGGGGHKAAAGCRLEMILDDAEIAILSALKSRMKE
;
A
#
# COMPACT_ATOMS: atom_id res chain seq x y z
N MET A 1 -12.61 4.41 22.17
CA MET A 1 -12.78 5.79 22.74
C MET A 1 -12.88 6.75 21.57
N PRO A 2 -13.63 7.86 21.67
CA PRO A 2 -13.64 8.85 20.59
C PRO A 2 -12.25 9.41 20.39
N VAL A 3 -11.89 9.69 19.14
CA VAL A 3 -10.59 10.29 18.77
C VAL A 3 -10.56 11.75 19.25
N ASP A 4 -9.47 12.15 19.91
CA ASP A 4 -9.27 13.55 20.32
C ASP A 4 -8.63 14.36 19.20
N PHE A 5 -9.41 15.19 18.53
CA PHE A 5 -8.95 16.06 17.44
C PHE A 5 -8.45 17.43 17.89
N LYS A 6 -8.40 17.69 19.19
CA LYS A 6 -7.95 18.99 19.73
C LYS A 6 -6.60 19.47 19.21
N PRO A 7 -5.56 18.60 19.02
CA PRO A 7 -4.29 19.05 18.42
C PRO A 7 -4.46 19.56 16.99
N LEU A 8 -5.31 18.91 16.19
CA LEU A 8 -5.60 19.33 14.83
C LEU A 8 -6.38 20.64 14.79
N ASP A 9 -7.42 20.78 15.63
CA ASP A 9 -8.20 22.02 15.74
C ASP A 9 -7.31 23.20 16.11
N GLN A 10 -6.38 23.01 17.06
CA GLN A 10 -5.44 24.05 17.49
C GLN A 10 -4.48 24.45 16.36
N LEU A 11 -4.02 23.49 15.54
CA LEU A 11 -3.21 23.76 14.38
C LEU A 11 -3.99 24.61 13.36
N LEU A 12 -5.22 24.22 13.05
CA LEU A 12 -6.06 24.83 12.02
C LEU A 12 -6.55 26.23 12.40
N VAL A 13 -6.60 26.60 13.68
CA VAL A 13 -6.86 27.99 14.09
C VAL A 13 -5.78 28.95 13.56
N LYS A 14 -4.54 28.49 13.45
CA LYS A 14 -3.37 29.30 13.08
C LYS A 14 -2.95 29.12 11.62
N ALA A 15 -3.25 27.95 11.05
CA ALA A 15 -2.81 27.56 9.71
C ALA A 15 -3.87 27.85 8.65
N SER A 16 -3.41 28.30 7.48
CA SER A 16 -4.26 28.60 6.30
C SER A 16 -3.80 27.84 5.06
N LYS A 17 -2.52 27.50 4.95
CA LYS A 17 -1.92 26.83 3.80
C LYS A 17 -1.22 25.56 4.25
N LEU A 18 -1.84 24.44 4.00
CA LEU A 18 -1.39 23.14 4.48
C LEU A 18 -0.84 22.28 3.34
N VAL A 19 0.18 21.48 3.67
CA VAL A 19 0.61 20.37 2.84
C VAL A 19 0.39 19.05 3.60
N LEU A 20 -0.19 18.10 2.91
CA LEU A 20 -0.50 16.77 3.43
C LEU A 20 0.53 15.79 2.88
N LEU A 21 1.28 15.16 3.77
CA LEU A 21 2.30 14.16 3.44
C LEU A 21 1.81 12.79 3.86
N THR A 22 2.26 11.76 3.14
CA THR A 22 2.05 10.36 3.49
C THR A 22 3.33 9.56 3.25
N HIS A 23 3.29 8.24 3.39
CA HIS A 23 4.46 7.39 3.20
C HIS A 23 4.94 7.33 1.73
N GLU A 24 6.23 6.94 1.56
CA GLU A 24 6.93 6.95 0.26
C GLU A 24 6.29 6.07 -0.82
N LYS A 25 5.66 4.98 -0.41
CA LYS A 25 4.97 4.04 -1.33
C LYS A 25 3.47 4.11 -1.09
N PRO A 26 2.82 5.23 -1.47
CA PRO A 26 1.45 5.48 -1.08
C PRO A 26 0.49 4.45 -1.68
N ASP A 27 -0.34 3.92 -0.82
CA ASP A 27 -1.38 2.96 -1.15
C ASP A 27 -2.78 3.61 -1.17
N GLY A 28 -3.83 2.81 -1.17
CA GLY A 28 -5.20 3.30 -1.24
C GLY A 28 -5.63 4.08 -0.01
N ASP A 29 -5.15 3.71 1.20
CA ASP A 29 -5.46 4.46 2.42
C ASP A 29 -4.69 5.78 2.46
N ALA A 30 -3.40 5.74 2.20
CA ALA A 30 -2.56 6.93 2.15
C ALA A 30 -3.10 8.02 1.20
N ILE A 31 -3.47 7.64 -0.02
CA ILE A 31 -3.96 8.57 -1.04
C ILE A 31 -5.40 8.99 -0.74
N GLY A 32 -6.28 8.04 -0.43
CA GLY A 32 -7.69 8.31 -0.20
C GLY A 32 -7.91 9.17 1.04
N SER A 33 -7.25 8.87 2.16
CA SER A 33 -7.33 9.66 3.38
C SER A 33 -6.77 11.08 3.19
N SER A 34 -5.64 11.21 2.47
CA SER A 34 -5.03 12.52 2.18
C SER A 34 -5.93 13.39 1.29
N LEU A 35 -6.49 12.83 0.21
CA LEU A 35 -7.39 13.56 -0.67
C LEU A 35 -8.68 13.97 0.04
N ALA A 36 -9.29 13.07 0.80
CA ALA A 36 -10.49 13.38 1.57
C ALA A 36 -10.23 14.47 2.61
N MET A 37 -9.08 14.42 3.30
CA MET A 37 -8.69 15.46 4.25
C MET A 37 -8.44 16.80 3.55
N ALA A 38 -7.81 16.83 2.39
CA ALA A 38 -7.62 18.04 1.61
C ALA A 38 -8.96 18.69 1.25
N ILE A 39 -9.93 17.90 0.76
CA ILE A 39 -11.29 18.37 0.46
C ILE A 39 -11.99 18.92 1.71
N LEU A 40 -11.84 18.27 2.87
CA LEU A 40 -12.39 18.78 4.12
C LEU A 40 -11.78 20.13 4.51
N LEU A 41 -10.46 20.25 4.43
CA LEU A 41 -9.75 21.48 4.75
C LEU A 41 -10.18 22.64 3.85
N GLU A 42 -10.40 22.39 2.57
CA GLU A 42 -10.95 23.40 1.64
C GLU A 42 -12.37 23.83 2.03
N LYS A 43 -13.22 22.91 2.48
CA LYS A 43 -14.55 23.24 3.04
C LYS A 43 -14.46 24.07 4.31
N LEU A 44 -13.37 23.93 5.07
CA LEU A 44 -13.07 24.76 6.23
C LEU A 44 -12.36 26.09 5.86
N GLY A 45 -12.27 26.42 4.56
CA GLY A 45 -11.67 27.67 4.07
C GLY A 45 -10.14 27.68 4.09
N LYS A 46 -9.50 26.51 4.14
CA LYS A 46 -8.04 26.35 4.08
C LYS A 46 -7.58 26.02 2.67
N SER A 47 -6.33 26.35 2.33
CA SER A 47 -5.65 25.83 1.14
C SER A 47 -4.92 24.55 1.53
N ALA A 48 -5.20 23.45 0.85
CA ALA A 48 -4.59 22.16 1.15
C ALA A 48 -4.03 21.51 -0.13
N LYS A 49 -2.79 21.03 -0.06
CA LYS A 49 -2.16 20.28 -1.16
C LYS A 49 -1.65 18.95 -0.66
N VAL A 50 -2.02 17.88 -1.34
CA VAL A 50 -1.43 16.55 -1.11
C VAL A 50 -0.03 16.53 -1.73
N ALA A 51 0.94 15.96 -1.05
CA ALA A 51 2.31 15.79 -1.51
C ALA A 51 2.72 14.32 -1.43
N LEU A 52 3.22 13.78 -2.54
CA LEU A 52 3.66 12.40 -2.68
C LEU A 52 5.15 12.34 -2.98
N VAL A 53 5.80 11.27 -2.54
CA VAL A 53 7.14 10.90 -2.99
C VAL A 53 7.00 10.18 -4.33
N GLY A 54 7.26 10.89 -5.43
CA GLY A 54 7.06 10.38 -6.78
C GLY A 54 5.67 10.67 -7.36
N PRO A 55 5.36 10.12 -8.53
CA PRO A 55 4.06 10.29 -9.17
C PRO A 55 2.97 9.51 -8.42
N CYS A 56 1.72 9.99 -8.53
CA CYS A 56 0.57 9.23 -8.07
C CYS A 56 0.50 7.89 -8.83
N PRO A 57 0.36 6.75 -8.13
CA PRO A 57 0.21 5.46 -8.80
C PRO A 57 -1.00 5.44 -9.73
N ALA A 58 -0.84 4.86 -10.93
CA ALA A 58 -1.84 4.92 -12.00
C ALA A 58 -3.22 4.44 -11.56
N GLN A 59 -3.28 3.42 -10.73
CA GLN A 59 -4.51 2.83 -10.21
C GLN A 59 -5.34 3.76 -9.31
N TYR A 60 -4.76 4.87 -8.80
CA TYR A 60 -5.45 5.84 -7.95
C TYR A 60 -5.72 7.19 -8.66
N MET A 61 -5.35 7.31 -9.94
CA MET A 61 -5.55 8.56 -10.70
C MET A 61 -7.02 9.00 -10.76
N PHE A 62 -7.97 8.06 -10.71
CA PHE A 62 -9.40 8.35 -10.70
C PHE A 62 -9.87 9.10 -9.45
N LEU A 63 -9.11 9.04 -8.34
CA LEU A 63 -9.43 9.74 -7.09
C LEU A 63 -9.10 11.23 -7.14
N LEU A 64 -8.23 11.66 -8.03
CA LEU A 64 -7.64 13.01 -7.97
C LEU A 64 -8.67 14.14 -8.10
N SER A 65 -9.72 13.97 -8.89
CA SER A 65 -10.84 14.93 -8.98
C SER A 65 -10.41 16.41 -9.08
N GLY A 66 -9.29 16.67 -9.75
CA GLY A 66 -8.68 18.01 -9.84
C GLY A 66 -7.62 18.34 -8.77
N HIS A 67 -7.46 17.52 -7.74
CA HIS A 67 -6.41 17.65 -6.73
C HIS A 67 -5.13 16.97 -7.20
N ILE A 68 -4.36 17.64 -8.05
CA ILE A 68 -3.08 17.08 -8.54
C ILE A 68 -2.06 17.14 -7.40
N PRO A 69 -1.55 15.99 -6.91
CA PRO A 69 -0.54 15.97 -5.86
C PRO A 69 0.77 16.59 -6.32
N LEU A 70 1.46 17.27 -5.38
CA LEU A 70 2.85 17.67 -5.57
C LEU A 70 3.75 16.44 -5.57
N ASN A 71 4.63 16.35 -6.55
CA ASN A 71 5.69 15.36 -6.54
C ASN A 71 6.94 15.97 -5.89
N ILE A 72 7.18 15.67 -4.61
CA ILE A 72 8.30 16.29 -3.85
C ILE A 72 9.69 15.83 -4.29
N GLN A 73 9.80 14.84 -5.19
CA GLN A 73 11.08 14.52 -5.85
C GLN A 73 11.43 15.52 -6.96
N LEU A 74 10.43 16.16 -7.56
CA LEU A 74 10.59 17.08 -8.69
C LEU A 74 10.33 18.52 -8.30
N GLU A 75 9.45 18.75 -7.31
CA GLU A 75 8.97 20.06 -6.91
C GLU A 75 9.20 20.29 -5.42
N PRO A 76 9.70 21.46 -5.01
CA PRO A 76 9.78 21.80 -3.59
C PRO A 76 8.38 21.99 -3.00
N ILE A 77 8.25 21.70 -1.71
CA ILE A 77 7.04 22.10 -0.98
C ILE A 77 6.96 23.64 -0.98
N PRO A 78 5.76 24.21 -1.24
CA PRO A 78 5.60 25.65 -1.33
C PRO A 78 6.12 26.36 -0.07
N THR A 79 6.89 27.43 -0.25
CA THR A 79 7.52 28.19 0.84
C THR A 79 6.51 28.88 1.76
N GLU A 80 5.31 29.13 1.25
CA GLU A 80 4.20 29.71 2.01
C GLU A 80 3.44 28.68 2.87
N THR A 81 3.85 27.41 2.90
CA THR A 81 3.24 26.40 3.73
C THR A 81 3.41 26.74 5.20
N ASP A 82 2.31 26.86 5.91
CA ASP A 82 2.30 27.28 7.32
C ASP A 82 2.01 26.13 8.30
N ALA A 83 1.52 24.97 7.79
CA ALA A 83 1.36 23.76 8.56
C ALA A 83 1.43 22.50 7.70
N LEU A 84 1.69 21.36 8.34
CA LEU A 84 1.73 20.05 7.71
C LEU A 84 0.77 19.10 8.41
N LEU A 85 0.15 18.22 7.61
CA LEU A 85 -0.46 17.00 8.11
C LEU A 85 0.31 15.81 7.57
N VAL A 86 0.63 14.86 8.45
CA VAL A 86 1.20 13.58 8.05
C VAL A 86 0.12 12.53 8.26
N LEU A 87 -0.29 11.86 7.18
CA LEU A 87 -1.38 10.89 7.22
C LEU A 87 -0.87 9.50 6.87
N ASP A 88 -1.41 8.51 7.57
CA ASP A 88 -1.21 7.09 7.29
C ASP A 88 0.26 6.66 7.38
N THR A 89 1.01 7.31 8.25
CA THR A 89 2.36 6.90 8.62
C THR A 89 2.79 7.56 9.91
N GLY A 90 3.44 6.81 10.78
CA GLY A 90 4.00 7.30 12.03
C GLY A 90 5.51 7.17 12.12
N THR A 91 6.22 6.78 11.05
CA THR A 91 7.66 6.51 11.14
C THR A 91 8.49 7.26 10.11
N TRP A 92 9.72 7.67 10.52
CA TRP A 92 10.67 8.32 9.61
C TRP A 92 11.05 7.46 8.41
N ASN A 93 11.15 6.14 8.63
CA ASN A 93 11.55 5.21 7.58
C ASN A 93 10.53 5.15 6.43
N GLN A 94 9.25 5.25 6.74
CA GLN A 94 8.18 5.19 5.73
C GLN A 94 8.05 6.48 4.91
N LEU A 95 8.53 7.61 5.44
CA LEU A 95 8.44 8.91 4.75
C LEU A 95 9.43 9.08 3.60
N GLY A 96 10.46 8.21 3.47
CA GLY A 96 11.45 8.31 2.39
C GLY A 96 12.15 9.67 2.36
N VAL A 97 12.22 10.31 1.18
CA VAL A 97 12.82 11.66 1.04
C VAL A 97 12.04 12.73 1.80
N GLY A 98 10.76 12.54 2.05
CA GLY A 98 9.94 13.44 2.87
C GLY A 98 10.45 13.55 4.30
N ALA A 99 11.09 12.51 4.84
CA ALA A 99 11.71 12.54 6.17
C ALA A 99 12.80 13.61 6.29
N ASN A 100 13.68 13.70 5.27
CA ASN A 100 14.76 14.70 5.28
C ASN A 100 14.19 16.11 5.22
N TRP A 101 13.18 16.31 4.38
CA TRP A 101 12.52 17.60 4.28
C TRP A 101 11.85 17.99 5.60
N LEU A 102 11.11 17.09 6.24
CA LEU A 102 10.47 17.33 7.54
C LEU A 102 11.48 17.68 8.64
N LYS A 103 12.63 16.99 8.68
CA LYS A 103 13.69 17.24 9.68
C LYS A 103 14.35 18.63 9.51
N GLN A 104 14.46 19.11 8.27
CA GLN A 104 15.08 20.38 7.94
C GLN A 104 14.13 21.59 8.11
N ASN A 105 12.82 21.34 8.15
CA ASN A 105 11.80 22.39 8.17
C ASN A 105 10.95 22.27 9.46
N PRO A 106 11.13 23.16 10.44
CA PRO A 106 10.39 23.15 11.70
C PRO A 106 8.98 23.75 11.56
N ILE A 107 8.25 23.40 10.50
CA ILE A 107 6.86 23.83 10.28
C ILE A 107 5.96 23.06 11.25
N PRO A 108 4.99 23.74 11.92
CA PRO A 108 4.01 23.08 12.79
C PRO A 108 3.29 21.94 12.07
N ARG A 109 3.12 20.81 12.75
CA ARG A 109 2.53 19.63 12.14
C ARG A 109 1.68 18.82 13.11
N VAL A 110 0.76 18.02 12.54
CA VAL A 110 -0.01 17.00 13.25
C VAL A 110 0.08 15.71 12.43
N ILE A 111 0.23 14.60 13.13
CA ILE A 111 0.26 13.25 12.56
C ILE A 111 -1.08 12.58 12.84
N ILE A 112 -1.69 11.94 11.83
CA ILE A 112 -2.93 11.17 11.95
C ILE A 112 -2.68 9.78 11.38
N ASP A 113 -2.73 8.76 12.23
CA ASP A 113 -2.30 7.42 11.84
C ASP A 113 -3.05 6.33 12.63
N HIS A 114 -3.19 5.15 12.04
CA HIS A 114 -3.77 3.99 12.70
C HIS A 114 -2.75 2.88 13.00
N HIS A 115 -1.52 3.04 12.55
CA HIS A 115 -0.46 2.06 12.79
C HIS A 115 0.01 2.03 14.25
N ARG A 116 0.52 0.87 14.69
CA ARG A 116 1.00 0.67 16.07
C ARG A 116 2.38 1.28 16.32
N THR A 117 3.22 1.28 15.28
CA THR A 117 4.61 1.76 15.40
C THR A 117 4.66 3.24 15.09
N GLN A 118 5.17 4.00 16.06
CA GLN A 118 5.25 5.45 15.98
C GLN A 118 6.65 5.93 16.36
N ASP A 119 7.19 6.86 15.58
CA ASP A 119 8.35 7.67 15.93
C ASP A 119 7.90 9.07 16.38
N ASP A 120 8.79 9.81 17.02
CA ASP A 120 8.57 11.25 17.20
C ASP A 120 8.86 11.99 15.89
N LEU A 121 7.81 12.30 15.14
CA LEU A 121 7.90 13.06 13.88
C LEU A 121 7.93 14.59 14.10
N GLY A 122 8.05 15.04 15.34
CA GLY A 122 8.18 16.46 15.71
C GLY A 122 6.85 17.21 15.74
N GLY A 123 5.77 16.56 16.10
CA GLY A 123 4.44 17.15 16.28
C GLY A 123 3.49 16.24 17.03
N PRO A 124 2.35 16.78 17.52
CA PRO A 124 1.32 15.96 18.14
C PRO A 124 0.84 14.85 17.21
N THR A 125 0.63 13.65 17.78
CA THR A 125 0.17 12.47 17.06
C THR A 125 -1.23 12.08 17.52
N ILE A 126 -2.15 11.92 16.59
CA ILE A 126 -3.50 11.40 16.77
C ILE A 126 -3.50 9.97 16.23
N VAL A 127 -3.42 8.98 17.13
CA VAL A 127 -3.35 7.56 16.76
C VAL A 127 -4.57 6.82 17.25
N ASN A 128 -5.15 6.01 16.37
CA ASN A 128 -6.19 5.05 16.73
C ASN A 128 -5.90 3.68 16.11
N THR A 129 -5.19 2.82 16.84
CA THR A 129 -4.83 1.47 16.38
C THR A 129 -6.01 0.49 16.29
N ALA A 130 -7.22 0.92 16.68
CA ALA A 130 -8.45 0.16 16.50
C ALA A 130 -9.23 0.59 15.24
N ALA A 131 -8.82 1.69 14.59
CA ALA A 131 -9.40 2.10 13.31
C ALA A 131 -8.98 1.12 12.21
N GLU A 132 -9.88 0.82 11.31
CA GLU A 132 -9.65 -0.08 10.18
C GLU A 132 -8.68 0.50 9.16
N ALA A 133 -8.66 1.83 9.06
CA ALA A 133 -7.90 2.63 8.12
C ALA A 133 -7.75 4.07 8.67
N THR A 134 -6.76 4.81 8.24
CA THR A 134 -6.64 6.25 8.52
C THR A 134 -7.85 7.02 7.99
N ALA A 135 -8.44 6.57 6.88
CA ALA A 135 -9.67 7.14 6.33
C ALA A 135 -10.86 7.12 7.31
N SER A 136 -10.96 6.12 8.20
CA SER A 136 -12.01 6.09 9.23
C SER A 136 -11.86 7.28 10.19
N MET A 137 -10.62 7.62 10.56
CA MET A 137 -10.31 8.77 11.41
C MET A 137 -10.59 10.09 10.69
N VAL A 138 -10.31 10.16 9.37
CA VAL A 138 -10.65 11.33 8.55
C VAL A 138 -12.17 11.52 8.47
N LEU A 139 -12.94 10.44 8.30
CA LEU A 139 -14.41 10.52 8.34
C LEU A 139 -14.92 10.99 9.69
N ASP A 140 -14.32 10.54 10.79
CA ASP A 140 -14.65 11.02 12.13
C ASP A 140 -14.35 12.52 12.26
N TYR A 141 -13.31 13.03 11.60
CA TYR A 141 -13.01 14.47 11.58
C TYR A 141 -14.03 15.26 10.72
N PHE A 142 -14.56 14.70 9.63
CA PHE A 142 -15.72 15.26 8.94
C PHE A 142 -16.92 15.42 9.89
N LYS A 143 -17.23 14.37 10.67
CA LYS A 143 -18.33 14.35 11.64
C LYS A 143 -18.10 15.36 12.78
N HIS A 144 -16.87 15.44 13.28
CA HIS A 144 -16.45 16.42 14.30
C HIS A 144 -16.77 17.86 13.85
N ASN A 145 -16.52 18.18 12.60
CA ASN A 145 -16.82 19.47 12.01
C ASN A 145 -18.26 19.63 11.49
N LYS A 146 -19.11 18.60 11.65
CA LYS A 146 -20.50 18.59 11.14
C LYS A 146 -20.60 18.83 9.63
N ILE A 147 -19.60 18.35 8.88
CA ILE A 147 -19.52 18.43 7.43
C ILE A 147 -19.79 17.05 6.85
N THR A 148 -20.74 16.95 5.93
CA THR A 148 -20.97 15.72 5.16
C THR A 148 -19.95 15.65 4.01
N PRO A 149 -19.25 14.50 3.82
CA PRO A 149 -18.39 14.31 2.68
C PRO A 149 -19.13 14.53 1.35
N CYS A 150 -18.52 15.22 0.40
CA CYS A 150 -19.05 15.24 -0.96
C CYS A 150 -18.70 13.94 -1.70
N HIS A 151 -19.22 13.76 -2.89
CA HIS A 151 -19.00 12.55 -3.71
C HIS A 151 -17.50 12.18 -3.83
N SER A 152 -16.63 13.15 -4.16
CA SER A 152 -15.20 12.91 -4.30
C SER A 152 -14.54 12.46 -2.99
N ALA A 153 -14.88 13.13 -1.87
CA ALA A 153 -14.38 12.74 -0.55
C ALA A 153 -14.89 11.35 -0.14
N ALA A 154 -16.18 11.05 -0.38
CA ALA A 154 -16.76 9.75 -0.09
C ALA A 154 -16.11 8.62 -0.92
N THR A 155 -15.84 8.88 -2.20
CA THR A 155 -15.11 7.94 -3.09
C THR A 155 -13.70 7.68 -2.57
N SER A 156 -12.97 8.73 -2.17
CA SER A 156 -11.61 8.62 -1.62
C SER A 156 -11.61 7.84 -0.30
N LEU A 157 -12.51 8.16 0.62
CA LEU A 157 -12.64 7.46 1.91
C LEU A 157 -13.06 5.99 1.74
N PHE A 158 -13.98 5.70 0.82
CA PHE A 158 -14.38 4.32 0.55
C PHE A 158 -13.23 3.51 -0.07
N THR A 159 -12.49 4.10 -0.98
CA THR A 159 -11.30 3.44 -1.58
C THR A 159 -10.28 3.09 -0.52
N ALA A 160 -9.98 4.03 0.38
CA ALA A 160 -9.07 3.86 1.49
C ALA A 160 -9.52 2.74 2.45
N LEU A 161 -10.76 2.79 2.89
CA LEU A 161 -11.36 1.77 3.76
C LEU A 161 -11.33 0.38 3.11
N ALA A 162 -11.70 0.29 1.81
CA ALA A 162 -11.71 -0.95 1.06
C ALA A 162 -10.30 -1.51 0.87
N PHE A 163 -9.30 -0.65 0.69
CA PHE A 163 -7.89 -1.05 0.53
C PHE A 163 -7.40 -1.72 1.82
N ASP A 164 -7.46 -1.04 2.95
CA ASP A 164 -6.91 -1.51 4.23
C ASP A 164 -7.68 -2.69 4.85
N THR A 165 -8.93 -2.84 4.48
CA THR A 165 -9.73 -4.02 4.84
C THR A 165 -9.58 -5.17 3.83
N GLY A 166 -8.71 -5.04 2.83
CA GLY A 166 -8.55 -6.00 1.75
C GLY A 166 -9.86 -6.30 1.04
N TRP A 167 -10.60 -5.28 0.75
CA TRP A 167 -11.96 -5.37 0.21
C TRP A 167 -12.90 -6.16 1.16
N PHE A 168 -12.87 -5.77 2.45
CA PHE A 168 -13.69 -6.35 3.54
C PHE A 168 -13.42 -7.84 3.83
N ARG A 169 -12.16 -8.31 3.63
CA ARG A 169 -11.77 -9.71 3.87
C ARG A 169 -10.74 -9.87 4.99
N HIS A 170 -10.12 -8.79 5.44
CA HIS A 170 -9.10 -8.85 6.48
C HIS A 170 -9.73 -8.96 7.87
N SER A 171 -8.92 -9.39 8.85
CA SER A 171 -9.37 -9.61 10.23
C SER A 171 -9.67 -8.33 11.02
N ASN A 172 -9.33 -7.16 10.49
CA ASN A 172 -9.68 -5.86 11.05
C ASN A 172 -11.11 -5.40 10.70
N VAL A 173 -11.84 -6.16 9.87
CA VAL A 173 -13.23 -5.86 9.51
C VAL A 173 -14.17 -6.14 10.67
N THR A 174 -14.99 -5.16 11.01
CA THR A 174 -15.99 -5.21 12.07
C THR A 174 -17.38 -4.77 11.56
N SER A 175 -18.41 -4.84 12.40
CA SER A 175 -19.71 -4.24 12.06
C SER A 175 -19.61 -2.72 11.85
N GLY A 176 -18.69 -2.05 12.56
CA GLY A 176 -18.38 -0.62 12.37
C GLY A 176 -17.86 -0.32 10.97
N THR A 177 -17.01 -1.19 10.43
CA THR A 177 -16.49 -1.07 9.05
C THR A 177 -17.64 -1.01 8.03
N PHE A 178 -18.64 -1.89 8.17
CA PHE A 178 -19.80 -1.89 7.29
C PHE A 178 -20.73 -0.69 7.50
N GLN A 179 -20.80 -0.15 8.72
CA GLN A 179 -21.54 1.09 8.99
C GLN A 179 -20.88 2.27 8.27
N ILE A 180 -19.54 2.40 8.36
CA ILE A 180 -18.76 3.42 7.63
C ILE A 180 -18.97 3.26 6.12
N ALA A 181 -18.83 2.04 5.59
CA ALA A 181 -19.06 1.78 4.19
C ALA A 181 -20.48 2.18 3.72
N SER A 182 -21.50 1.82 4.49
CA SER A 182 -22.90 2.19 4.23
C SER A 182 -23.09 3.70 4.21
N GLU A 183 -22.48 4.42 5.15
CA GLU A 183 -22.54 5.88 5.21
C GLU A 183 -21.91 6.51 3.96
N LEU A 184 -20.72 6.04 3.55
CA LEU A 184 -20.02 6.54 2.37
C LEU A 184 -20.79 6.27 1.07
N VAL A 185 -21.43 5.11 0.95
CA VAL A 185 -22.31 4.78 -0.18
C VAL A 185 -23.53 5.69 -0.19
N THR A 186 -24.12 5.97 0.98
CA THR A 186 -25.28 6.86 1.09
C THR A 186 -24.99 8.28 0.58
N VAL A 187 -23.76 8.76 0.77
CA VAL A 187 -23.34 10.09 0.29
C VAL A 187 -22.69 10.05 -1.10
N GLY A 188 -22.72 8.90 -1.79
CA GLY A 188 -22.45 8.79 -3.21
C GLY A 188 -21.20 8.01 -3.62
N ALA A 189 -20.47 7.38 -2.70
CA ALA A 189 -19.42 6.44 -3.12
C ALA A 189 -20.06 5.27 -3.89
N ASP A 190 -19.51 4.94 -5.07
CA ASP A 190 -19.96 3.79 -5.87
C ASP A 190 -18.95 2.64 -5.79
N PRO A 191 -19.20 1.62 -4.94
CA PRO A 191 -18.30 0.48 -4.82
C PRO A 191 -18.01 -0.24 -6.13
N THR A 192 -19.00 -0.29 -7.03
CA THR A 192 -18.85 -0.97 -8.32
C THR A 192 -17.84 -0.25 -9.21
N SER A 193 -17.98 1.07 -9.33
CA SER A 193 -17.03 1.88 -10.09
C SER A 193 -15.63 1.85 -9.48
N ILE A 194 -15.53 1.98 -8.15
CA ILE A 194 -14.24 1.93 -7.44
C ILE A 194 -13.57 0.56 -7.66
N TYR A 195 -14.32 -0.55 -7.53
CA TYR A 195 -13.78 -1.88 -7.78
C TYR A 195 -13.26 -2.04 -9.21
N ARG A 196 -14.01 -1.52 -10.19
CA ARG A 196 -13.61 -1.57 -11.58
C ARG A 196 -12.30 -0.81 -11.83
N GLU A 197 -12.15 0.40 -11.28
CA GLU A 197 -10.93 1.18 -11.41
C GLU A 197 -9.72 0.50 -10.76
N LEU A 198 -9.90 -0.13 -9.60
CA LEU A 198 -8.81 -0.77 -8.85
C LEU A 198 -8.44 -2.18 -9.36
N HIS A 199 -9.41 -2.95 -9.90
CA HIS A 199 -9.24 -4.39 -10.10
C HIS A 199 -9.62 -4.90 -11.49
N GLN A 200 -10.18 -4.04 -12.35
CA GLN A 200 -10.66 -4.43 -13.69
C GLN A 200 -10.05 -3.57 -14.80
N GLN A 201 -8.84 -3.02 -14.57
CA GLN A 201 -8.09 -2.21 -15.54
C GLN A 201 -6.80 -2.91 -16.00
N GLU A 202 -6.72 -4.22 -15.82
CA GLU A 202 -5.54 -4.99 -16.22
C GLU A 202 -5.40 -5.01 -17.76
N PRO A 203 -4.23 -4.66 -18.31
CA PRO A 203 -3.95 -4.83 -19.73
C PRO A 203 -4.04 -6.31 -20.16
N LEU A 204 -4.46 -6.56 -21.40
CA LEU A 204 -4.56 -7.92 -21.95
C LEU A 204 -3.23 -8.66 -21.87
N GLU A 205 -2.13 -7.96 -22.14
CA GLU A 205 -0.76 -8.47 -22.08
C GLU A 205 -0.43 -9.02 -20.70
N ARG A 206 -0.81 -8.29 -19.66
CA ARG A 206 -0.59 -8.72 -18.26
C ARG A 206 -1.49 -9.90 -17.88
N MET A 207 -2.71 -9.99 -18.42
CA MET A 207 -3.57 -11.16 -18.26
C MET A 207 -2.96 -12.39 -18.95
N HIS A 208 -2.35 -12.24 -20.13
CA HIS A 208 -1.58 -13.31 -20.77
C HIS A 208 -0.40 -13.76 -19.91
N LEU A 209 0.40 -12.82 -19.39
CA LEU A 209 1.52 -13.14 -18.50
C LEU A 209 1.05 -13.91 -17.26
N LYS A 210 -0.07 -13.49 -16.66
CA LYS A 210 -0.70 -14.20 -15.55
C LYS A 210 -1.14 -15.63 -15.94
N GLY A 211 -1.66 -15.81 -17.14
CA GLY A 211 -1.98 -17.13 -17.71
C GLY A 211 -0.77 -18.03 -17.83
N LEU A 212 0.37 -17.50 -18.33
CA LEU A 212 1.64 -18.23 -18.41
C LEU A 212 2.16 -18.60 -17.00
N ALA A 213 2.10 -17.66 -16.05
CA ALA A 213 2.47 -17.90 -14.65
C ALA A 213 1.64 -19.03 -14.03
N LEU A 214 0.31 -19.02 -14.20
CA LEU A 214 -0.58 -20.09 -13.70
C LEU A 214 -0.30 -21.43 -14.38
N SER A 215 0.00 -21.45 -15.67
CA SER A 215 0.35 -22.67 -16.41
C SER A 215 1.67 -23.28 -15.94
N SER A 216 2.59 -22.48 -15.45
CA SER A 216 3.88 -22.91 -14.90
C SER A 216 3.78 -23.41 -13.46
N LEU A 217 2.64 -23.21 -12.78
CA LEU A 217 2.46 -23.49 -11.38
C LEU A 217 2.63 -24.98 -11.06
N ARG A 218 3.41 -25.29 -10.03
CA ARG A 218 3.68 -26.64 -9.53
C ARG A 218 3.55 -26.70 -8.01
N LEU A 219 3.15 -27.86 -7.51
CA LEU A 219 3.10 -28.15 -6.09
C LEU A 219 4.20 -29.13 -5.70
N HIS A 220 4.82 -28.87 -4.56
CA HIS A 220 5.91 -29.67 -4.00
C HIS A 220 5.64 -29.93 -2.52
N ASN A 221 6.41 -30.88 -1.94
CA ASN A 221 6.35 -31.23 -0.53
C ASN A 221 4.92 -31.52 -0.06
N ASN A 222 4.25 -32.51 -0.69
CA ASN A 222 2.87 -32.91 -0.41
C ASN A 222 1.88 -31.73 -0.46
N GLY A 223 2.07 -30.78 -1.39
CA GLY A 223 1.21 -29.62 -1.58
C GLY A 223 1.47 -28.45 -0.63
N LYS A 224 2.48 -28.54 0.25
CA LYS A 224 2.80 -27.49 1.21
C LYS A 224 3.61 -26.32 0.58
N ILE A 225 4.25 -26.53 -0.57
CA ILE A 225 5.00 -25.50 -1.30
C ILE A 225 4.42 -25.37 -2.70
N GLY A 226 4.10 -24.13 -3.11
CA GLY A 226 3.74 -23.81 -4.48
C GLY A 226 4.86 -23.02 -5.16
N SER A 227 5.21 -23.39 -6.41
CA SER A 227 6.15 -22.62 -7.22
C SER A 227 5.51 -22.17 -8.53
N LEU A 228 5.94 -21.04 -9.05
CA LEU A 228 5.73 -20.61 -10.42
C LEU A 228 7.02 -20.02 -10.98
N LYS A 229 7.16 -20.07 -12.31
CA LYS A 229 8.33 -19.52 -12.99
C LYS A 229 7.96 -18.92 -14.33
N LEU A 230 8.63 -17.81 -14.65
CA LEU A 230 8.53 -17.14 -15.93
C LEU A 230 9.95 -16.84 -16.46
N GLY A 231 10.25 -17.35 -17.64
CA GLY A 231 11.48 -17.05 -18.34
C GLY A 231 11.38 -15.79 -19.18
N THR A 232 12.50 -15.30 -19.70
CA THR A 232 12.55 -14.14 -20.61
C THR A 232 11.67 -14.32 -21.85
N ARG A 233 11.50 -15.57 -22.32
CA ARG A 233 10.60 -15.89 -23.42
C ARG A 233 9.13 -15.61 -23.08
N ASP A 234 8.69 -15.94 -21.86
CA ASP A 234 7.30 -15.77 -21.42
C ASP A 234 6.92 -14.29 -21.35
N PHE A 235 7.82 -13.44 -20.84
CA PHE A 235 7.63 -11.99 -20.86
C PHE A 235 7.54 -11.43 -22.28
N LYS A 236 8.41 -11.91 -23.18
CA LYS A 236 8.38 -11.49 -24.58
C LYS A 236 7.10 -11.95 -25.29
N GLU A 237 6.66 -13.18 -25.05
CA GLU A 237 5.42 -13.74 -25.63
C GLU A 237 4.19 -12.98 -25.16
N ALA A 238 4.14 -12.61 -23.89
CA ALA A 238 3.06 -11.80 -23.33
C ALA A 238 3.13 -10.31 -23.74
N GLY A 239 4.24 -9.83 -24.29
CA GLY A 239 4.44 -8.39 -24.53
C GLY A 239 4.66 -7.56 -23.28
N CYS A 240 5.15 -8.20 -22.21
CA CYS A 240 5.31 -7.64 -20.86
C CYS A 240 6.78 -7.38 -20.50
N SER A 241 6.97 -6.54 -19.50
CA SER A 241 8.23 -6.26 -18.83
C SER A 241 8.31 -6.96 -17.47
N MET A 242 9.46 -6.89 -16.82
CA MET A 242 9.63 -7.41 -15.46
C MET A 242 8.73 -6.69 -14.43
N ALA A 243 8.40 -5.43 -14.64
CA ALA A 243 7.48 -4.68 -13.77
C ALA A 243 6.08 -5.31 -13.73
N ASP A 244 5.63 -5.90 -14.84
CA ASP A 244 4.32 -6.53 -14.96
C ASP A 244 4.17 -7.83 -14.15
N SER A 245 5.28 -8.35 -13.58
CA SER A 245 5.26 -9.52 -12.68
C SER A 245 4.83 -9.20 -11.25
N GLU A 246 4.58 -7.94 -10.93
CA GLU A 246 4.14 -7.54 -9.59
C GLU A 246 2.84 -8.27 -9.20
N GLY A 247 2.77 -8.77 -7.95
CA GLY A 247 1.62 -9.52 -7.44
C GLY A 247 1.55 -10.99 -7.88
N LEU A 248 2.26 -11.41 -8.95
CA LEU A 248 2.24 -12.82 -9.39
C LEU A 248 2.84 -13.78 -8.35
N SER A 249 3.76 -13.31 -7.51
CA SER A 249 4.38 -14.11 -6.45
C SER A 249 3.39 -14.62 -5.39
N ASP A 250 2.21 -14.03 -5.29
CA ASP A 250 1.17 -14.43 -4.33
C ASP A 250 0.20 -15.49 -4.89
N LEU A 251 0.23 -15.77 -6.20
CA LEU A 251 -0.66 -16.72 -6.83
C LEU A 251 -0.57 -18.13 -6.21
N PRO A 252 0.61 -18.72 -5.95
CA PRO A 252 0.67 -20.07 -5.39
C PRO A 252 0.08 -20.17 -3.98
N ARG A 253 0.07 -19.06 -3.20
CA ARG A 253 -0.52 -19.03 -1.86
C ARG A 253 -2.05 -19.11 -1.85
N GLN A 254 -2.70 -18.89 -2.99
CA GLN A 254 -4.15 -19.02 -3.12
C GLN A 254 -4.61 -20.48 -3.12
N ILE A 255 -3.66 -21.44 -3.25
CA ILE A 255 -3.97 -22.86 -3.24
C ILE A 255 -4.09 -23.35 -1.80
N SER A 256 -5.16 -24.08 -1.52
CA SER A 256 -5.41 -24.66 -0.20
C SER A 256 -4.24 -25.56 0.23
N GLY A 257 -3.76 -25.38 1.47
CA GLY A 257 -2.66 -26.16 2.05
C GLY A 257 -1.27 -25.63 1.75
N VAL A 258 -1.11 -24.67 0.83
CA VAL A 258 0.20 -24.08 0.55
C VAL A 258 0.62 -23.17 1.72
N LYS A 259 1.79 -23.46 2.28
CA LYS A 259 2.41 -22.72 3.40
C LYS A 259 3.50 -21.78 2.95
N ALA A 260 4.19 -22.10 1.85
CA ALA A 260 5.21 -21.26 1.23
C ALA A 260 5.05 -21.22 -0.29
N ALA A 261 5.33 -20.06 -0.88
CA ALA A 261 5.29 -19.83 -2.31
C ALA A 261 6.64 -19.34 -2.83
N ILE A 262 7.01 -19.80 -4.00
CA ILE A 262 8.20 -19.41 -4.74
C ILE A 262 7.74 -18.86 -6.08
N ALA A 263 8.19 -17.64 -6.43
CA ALA A 263 8.08 -17.13 -7.77
C ALA A 263 9.47 -16.81 -8.31
N LEU A 264 9.80 -17.38 -9.45
CA LEU A 264 11.08 -17.19 -10.12
C LEU A 264 10.86 -16.46 -11.44
N PHE A 265 11.55 -15.35 -11.61
CA PHE A 265 11.46 -14.50 -12.79
C PHE A 265 12.84 -14.31 -13.39
N GLU A 266 13.04 -14.74 -14.63
CA GLU A 266 14.30 -14.54 -15.32
C GLU A 266 14.38 -13.11 -15.85
N GLU A 267 15.19 -12.25 -15.19
CA GLU A 267 15.39 -10.84 -15.57
C GLU A 267 16.20 -10.72 -16.89
N SER A 268 17.17 -11.62 -17.07
CA SER A 268 17.93 -11.84 -18.28
C SER A 268 18.50 -13.26 -18.26
N PRO A 269 18.99 -13.82 -19.37
CA PRO A 269 19.51 -15.18 -19.39
C PRO A 269 20.48 -15.46 -18.25
N GLY A 270 20.14 -16.42 -17.39
CA GLY A 270 20.92 -16.80 -16.23
C GLY A 270 20.87 -15.87 -15.03
N LYS A 271 20.04 -14.81 -15.02
CA LYS A 271 19.82 -13.94 -13.87
C LYS A 271 18.36 -14.06 -13.39
N ILE A 272 18.17 -14.66 -12.24
CA ILE A 272 16.87 -15.00 -11.71
C ILE A 272 16.57 -14.15 -10.49
N ARG A 273 15.46 -13.41 -10.53
CA ARG A 273 14.85 -12.80 -9.37
C ARG A 273 13.92 -13.82 -8.70
N VAL A 274 14.17 -14.10 -7.44
CA VAL A 274 13.35 -14.98 -6.61
C VAL A 274 12.52 -14.14 -5.65
N SER A 275 11.22 -14.40 -5.61
CA SER A 275 10.31 -13.86 -4.62
C SER A 275 9.73 -14.99 -3.79
N LEU A 276 9.83 -14.87 -2.48
CA LEU A 276 9.37 -15.86 -1.52
C LEU A 276 8.24 -15.29 -0.68
N ARG A 277 7.22 -16.08 -0.43
CA ARG A 277 6.08 -15.75 0.41
C ARG A 277 5.77 -16.88 1.37
N SER A 278 5.25 -16.57 2.55
CA SER A 278 4.86 -17.56 3.56
C SER A 278 3.60 -17.10 4.30
N SER A 279 2.84 -18.04 4.83
CA SER A 279 1.75 -17.79 5.79
C SER A 279 2.24 -17.58 7.23
N GLY A 280 3.59 -17.48 7.44
CA GLY A 280 4.20 -17.27 8.75
C GLY A 280 4.69 -18.56 9.43
N ASP A 281 4.33 -19.73 8.94
CA ASP A 281 4.81 -21.03 9.45
C ASP A 281 6.28 -21.29 9.07
N VAL A 282 6.72 -20.73 7.95
CA VAL A 282 8.08 -20.85 7.40
C VAL A 282 8.72 -19.47 7.35
N ASP A 283 9.95 -19.35 7.85
CA ASP A 283 10.72 -18.10 7.74
C ASP A 283 11.42 -18.03 6.39
N VAL A 284 10.78 -17.31 5.44
CA VAL A 284 11.36 -17.15 4.10
C VAL A 284 12.45 -16.08 4.05
N GLY A 285 12.56 -15.24 5.09
CA GLY A 285 13.67 -14.28 5.25
C GLY A 285 15.00 -15.00 5.36
N GLN A 286 15.08 -15.99 6.26
CA GLN A 286 16.27 -16.80 6.42
C GLN A 286 16.61 -17.62 5.17
N VAL A 287 15.60 -18.06 4.41
CA VAL A 287 15.86 -18.73 3.12
C VAL A 287 16.50 -17.76 2.13
N ALA A 288 15.99 -16.54 2.03
CA ALA A 288 16.56 -15.54 1.13
C ALA A 288 17.99 -15.14 1.53
N GLU A 289 18.29 -15.04 2.83
CA GLU A 289 19.64 -14.74 3.36
C GLU A 289 20.68 -15.80 2.97
N ASP A 290 20.34 -17.09 2.91
CA ASP A 290 21.25 -18.16 2.44
C ASP A 290 21.74 -17.93 1.00
N PHE A 291 20.98 -17.18 0.23
CA PHE A 291 21.24 -16.86 -1.17
C PHE A 291 21.66 -15.39 -1.37
N GLY A 292 22.14 -14.73 -0.33
CA GLY A 292 22.61 -13.34 -0.39
C GLY A 292 21.50 -12.30 -0.57
N GLY A 293 20.24 -12.68 -0.32
CA GLY A 293 19.09 -11.81 -0.32
C GLY A 293 18.65 -11.39 1.09
N GLY A 294 17.36 -11.12 1.28
CA GLY A 294 16.80 -10.75 2.57
C GLY A 294 15.31 -10.46 2.51
N GLY A 295 14.77 -10.03 3.64
CA GLY A 295 13.36 -9.67 3.79
C GLY A 295 12.82 -10.01 5.17
N HIS A 296 11.51 -10.18 5.23
CA HIS A 296 10.79 -10.51 6.46
C HIS A 296 10.41 -11.99 6.48
N LYS A 297 10.03 -12.49 7.66
CA LYS A 297 9.60 -13.88 7.86
C LYS A 297 8.55 -14.35 6.85
N ALA A 298 7.61 -13.48 6.46
CA ALA A 298 6.51 -13.81 5.55
C ALA A 298 6.75 -13.42 4.08
N ALA A 299 7.72 -12.55 3.80
CA ALA A 299 8.00 -12.03 2.44
C ALA A 299 9.48 -11.67 2.31
N ALA A 300 10.17 -12.31 1.38
CA ALA A 300 11.60 -12.11 1.15
C ALA A 300 11.94 -12.34 -0.32
N GLY A 301 13.16 -12.01 -0.72
CA GLY A 301 13.65 -12.24 -2.07
C GLY A 301 15.17 -12.26 -2.17
N CYS A 302 15.65 -12.86 -3.24
CA CYS A 302 17.07 -12.89 -3.59
C CYS A 302 17.25 -12.85 -5.11
N ARG A 303 18.49 -12.72 -5.55
CA ARG A 303 18.87 -12.87 -6.96
C ARG A 303 19.88 -13.99 -7.10
N LEU A 304 19.72 -14.82 -8.13
CA LEU A 304 20.57 -15.96 -8.40
C LEU A 304 21.16 -15.85 -9.82
N GLU A 305 22.43 -16.22 -9.95
CA GLU A 305 23.12 -16.31 -11.24
C GLU A 305 23.22 -17.80 -11.63
N MET A 306 22.15 -18.34 -12.20
CA MET A 306 22.04 -19.72 -12.66
C MET A 306 20.86 -19.87 -13.61
N ILE A 307 20.68 -21.06 -14.20
CA ILE A 307 19.49 -21.34 -15.02
C ILE A 307 18.23 -21.47 -14.15
N LEU A 308 17.07 -21.16 -14.74
CA LEU A 308 15.78 -21.05 -14.04
C LEU A 308 15.39 -22.33 -13.28
N ASP A 309 15.64 -23.52 -13.89
CA ASP A 309 15.32 -24.81 -13.29
C ASP A 309 16.22 -25.13 -12.09
N ASP A 310 17.52 -24.82 -12.17
CA ASP A 310 18.45 -25.01 -11.05
C ASP A 310 18.14 -24.06 -9.89
N ALA A 311 17.71 -22.85 -10.19
CA ALA A 311 17.25 -21.89 -9.18
C ALA A 311 16.03 -22.42 -8.42
N GLU A 312 15.06 -23.01 -9.13
CA GLU A 312 13.89 -23.64 -8.50
C GLU A 312 14.30 -24.77 -7.57
N ILE A 313 15.18 -25.68 -8.03
CA ILE A 313 15.68 -26.81 -7.24
C ILE A 313 16.40 -26.34 -5.97
N ALA A 314 17.29 -25.35 -6.09
CA ALA A 314 18.05 -24.83 -4.96
C ALA A 314 17.15 -24.22 -3.90
N ILE A 315 16.21 -23.37 -4.29
CA ILE A 315 15.26 -22.74 -3.37
C ILE A 315 14.31 -23.75 -2.73
N LEU A 316 13.81 -24.72 -3.52
CA LEU A 316 12.97 -25.82 -3.00
C LEU A 316 13.71 -26.64 -1.95
N SER A 317 14.97 -26.96 -2.16
CA SER A 317 15.79 -27.70 -1.19
C SER A 317 15.93 -26.93 0.12
N ALA A 318 16.25 -25.64 0.05
CA ALA A 318 16.39 -24.77 1.22
C ALA A 318 15.06 -24.59 1.99
N LEU A 319 13.94 -24.48 1.30
CA LEU A 319 12.62 -24.41 1.93
C LEU A 319 12.25 -25.72 2.62
N LYS A 320 12.45 -26.86 1.94
CA LYS A 320 12.14 -28.19 2.51
C LYS A 320 12.91 -28.46 3.80
N SER A 321 14.19 -28.07 3.87
CA SER A 321 15.01 -28.26 5.08
C SER A 321 14.51 -27.47 6.29
N ARG A 322 13.73 -26.41 6.10
CA ARG A 322 13.18 -25.56 7.15
C ARG A 322 11.71 -25.82 7.49
N MET A 323 11.04 -26.64 6.69
CA MET A 323 9.66 -27.07 6.96
C MET A 323 9.70 -28.31 7.84
N LYS A 324 9.11 -28.21 9.04
CA LYS A 324 8.86 -29.39 9.88
C LYS A 324 7.87 -30.29 9.14
N GLU A 325 8.08 -31.61 9.21
CA GLU A 325 7.19 -32.65 8.65
C GLU A 325 5.75 -32.52 9.15
#